data_605e8cd7d4f3465caf6bb755f0e9b834
#
_entry.id   605e8cd7d4f3465caf6bb755f0e9b834
#
_cell.length_a   1.000
_cell.length_b   1.000
_cell.length_c   1.000
_cell.angle_alpha   90.00
_cell.angle_beta   90.00
_cell.angle_gamma   90.00
#
_symmetry.space_group_name_H-M   'P 1'
#
loop_
_entity.id
_entity.type
_entity.pdbx_description
1 polymer ?
#
loop_
_entity_poly.entity_id
_entity_poly.type
_entity_poly.pdbx_seq_one_letter_code
_entity_poly.pdbx_strand_id
1 'polypeptide(L)'
;EGSPFFLFLGHTDVVSPGDESAWAVPPFEALIDDKGVLHGRGSQDMKGSDAAMTEALVSFVEHNPHHKGTVGILLTSNEEGDAKGGTPFVVEYLKKKNLIPDYCLVGEPSCSNTFGDTIKNGRRGSLTAHITVNGIQGHVAYPDRCDNAAHHAGVLISRLFSKKWDEGSKFFPPSSFQVTNIKCGTGAENVVPGSCYIMCNWRFNDALSKDKISIEVEKIIRELELNCEIRYVLNGEPFITKGGELLDSLEKSIVEVTGKKALLSTAGGTSDGRFVASLGTKVVEFGPVSNLIHKVNESVELDSLDKLHEVYVKTLNDLFR
;
A
#
# COMPACT_ATOMS: atom_id res chain seq x y z
N GLU A 1 22.93 -2.28 -21.49
CA GLU A 1 21.79 -3.19 -21.60
C GLU A 1 22.17 -4.58 -21.02
N GLY A 2 21.20 -5.26 -20.42
CA GLY A 2 21.40 -6.59 -19.85
C GLY A 2 20.99 -6.70 -18.39
N SER A 3 21.33 -7.84 -17.78
CA SER A 3 21.07 -8.14 -16.36
C SER A 3 22.31 -7.77 -15.51
N PRO A 4 22.09 -7.35 -14.24
CA PRO A 4 20.79 -7.16 -13.63
C PRO A 4 20.04 -5.93 -14.20
N PHE A 5 18.71 -6.01 -14.22
CA PHE A 5 17.85 -4.85 -14.49
C PHE A 5 17.25 -4.35 -13.19
N PHE A 6 17.66 -3.16 -12.80
CA PHE A 6 17.18 -2.45 -11.62
C PHE A 6 16.19 -1.34 -12.01
N LEU A 7 15.10 -1.23 -11.28
CA LEU A 7 14.06 -0.23 -11.49
C LEU A 7 13.79 0.53 -10.18
N PHE A 8 13.92 1.86 -10.20
CA PHE A 8 13.25 2.71 -9.23
C PHE A 8 11.78 2.87 -9.59
N LEU A 9 10.90 2.88 -8.60
CA LEU A 9 9.47 3.08 -8.78
C LEU A 9 8.94 4.15 -7.83
N GLY A 10 8.20 5.11 -8.39
CA GLY A 10 7.52 6.15 -7.64
C GLY A 10 6.27 6.66 -8.33
N HIS A 11 5.52 7.52 -7.63
CA HIS A 11 4.33 8.17 -8.15
C HIS A 11 4.38 9.70 -7.99
N THR A 12 3.81 10.39 -8.96
CA THR A 12 3.85 11.86 -9.04
C THR A 12 2.54 12.52 -8.59
N ASP A 13 1.47 11.76 -8.46
CA ASP A 13 0.21 12.24 -7.91
C ASP A 13 0.25 12.32 -6.38
N VAL A 14 -0.71 13.01 -5.81
CA VAL A 14 -0.84 13.21 -4.36
C VAL A 14 -2.32 13.19 -3.97
N VAL A 15 -2.62 12.81 -2.74
CA VAL A 15 -3.98 12.93 -2.20
C VAL A 15 -4.40 14.40 -2.09
N SER A 16 -5.71 14.65 -2.05
CA SER A 16 -6.24 15.99 -1.81
C SER A 16 -5.64 16.59 -0.52
N PRO A 17 -5.30 17.89 -0.51
CA PRO A 17 -4.84 18.58 0.69
C PRO A 17 -5.92 18.69 1.77
N GLY A 18 -7.19 18.46 1.42
CA GLY A 18 -8.33 18.70 2.29
C GLY A 18 -8.63 20.20 2.44
N ASP A 19 -8.98 20.62 3.65
CA ASP A 19 -9.20 22.04 3.96
C ASP A 19 -7.87 22.79 4.01
N GLU A 20 -7.59 23.59 2.98
CA GLU A 20 -6.33 24.33 2.88
C GLU A 20 -6.19 25.41 3.98
N SER A 21 -7.29 25.87 4.57
CA SER A 21 -7.22 26.82 5.68
C SER A 21 -6.66 26.21 6.98
N ALA A 22 -6.62 24.88 7.07
CA ALA A 22 -6.02 24.17 8.19
C ALA A 22 -4.49 24.04 8.09
N TRP A 23 -3.91 24.39 6.93
CA TRP A 23 -2.47 24.32 6.71
C TRP A 23 -1.76 25.56 7.24
N ALA A 24 -0.66 25.38 7.94
CA ALA A 24 0.19 26.48 8.42
C ALA A 24 0.91 27.19 7.27
N VAL A 25 1.21 26.46 6.18
CA VAL A 25 1.78 26.95 4.91
C VAL A 25 0.91 26.39 3.81
N PRO A 26 0.53 27.15 2.76
CA PRO A 26 -0.25 26.63 1.65
C PRO A 26 0.35 25.33 1.07
N PRO A 27 -0.47 24.28 0.85
CA PRO A 27 0.03 22.93 0.61
C PRO A 27 0.87 22.74 -0.66
N PHE A 28 0.85 23.71 -1.58
CA PHE A 28 1.56 23.65 -2.86
C PHE A 28 2.60 24.77 -3.05
N GLU A 29 2.95 25.50 -1.99
CA GLU A 29 4.01 26.53 -2.03
C GLU A 29 5.41 25.96 -1.99
N ALA A 30 5.60 24.75 -1.47
CA ALA A 30 6.90 24.09 -1.30
C ALA A 30 7.88 24.96 -0.49
N LEU A 31 7.43 25.51 0.63
CA LEU A 31 8.24 26.36 1.49
C LEU A 31 9.29 25.51 2.22
N ILE A 32 10.54 25.99 2.21
CA ILE A 32 11.61 25.46 3.08
C ILE A 32 11.76 26.44 4.24
N ASP A 33 11.62 25.95 5.47
CA ASP A 33 11.82 26.76 6.66
C ASP A 33 13.29 26.87 7.10
N ASP A 34 13.54 27.72 8.11
CA ASP A 34 14.91 27.98 8.63
C ASP A 34 15.56 26.74 9.26
N LYS A 35 14.80 25.66 9.48
CA LYS A 35 15.29 24.39 10.00
C LYS A 35 15.60 23.38 8.90
N GLY A 36 15.39 23.74 7.65
CA GLY A 36 15.60 22.86 6.52
C GLY A 36 14.46 21.83 6.35
N VAL A 37 13.25 22.17 6.76
CA VAL A 37 12.06 21.35 6.53
C VAL A 37 11.30 21.86 5.31
N LEU A 38 11.06 20.99 4.34
CA LEU A 38 10.23 21.25 3.17
C LEU A 38 8.78 20.96 3.50
N HIS A 39 7.94 21.98 3.51
CA HIS A 39 6.50 21.90 3.74
C HIS A 39 5.72 21.82 2.45
N GLY A 40 4.80 20.87 2.35
CA GLY A 40 3.90 20.76 1.20
C GLY A 40 3.32 19.37 1.01
N ARG A 41 2.13 19.28 0.41
CA ARG A 41 1.50 18.03 0.01
C ARG A 41 2.37 17.31 -1.02
N GLY A 42 2.67 16.02 -0.78
CA GLY A 42 3.54 15.20 -1.61
C GLY A 42 5.02 15.32 -1.27
N SER A 43 5.42 16.19 -0.34
CA SER A 43 6.83 16.31 0.06
C SER A 43 7.36 15.04 0.72
N GLN A 44 6.53 14.37 1.52
CA GLN A 44 6.83 13.09 2.16
C GLN A 44 6.35 11.90 1.33
N ASP A 45 5.17 12.00 0.70
CA ASP A 45 4.51 10.95 -0.07
C ASP A 45 4.12 11.44 -1.48
N MET A 46 4.98 11.15 -2.55
CA MET A 46 6.36 10.67 -2.37
C MET A 46 7.35 11.44 -3.25
N LYS A 47 7.03 12.71 -3.63
CA LYS A 47 7.84 13.53 -4.55
C LYS A 47 9.25 13.80 -4.04
N GLY A 48 9.46 13.87 -2.71
CA GLY A 48 10.81 13.95 -2.13
C GLY A 48 11.65 12.73 -2.50
N SER A 49 11.05 11.53 -2.43
CA SER A 49 11.72 10.30 -2.87
C SER A 49 11.92 10.26 -4.38
N ASP A 50 10.96 10.75 -5.18
CA ASP A 50 11.09 10.81 -6.64
C ASP A 50 12.30 11.66 -7.05
N ALA A 51 12.50 12.79 -6.38
CA ALA A 51 13.68 13.63 -6.58
C ALA A 51 14.97 12.90 -6.19
N ALA A 52 15.01 12.30 -5.01
CA ALA A 52 16.18 11.53 -4.54
C ALA A 52 16.52 10.34 -5.46
N MET A 53 15.52 9.60 -5.96
CA MET A 53 15.71 8.49 -6.91
C MET A 53 16.26 8.99 -8.25
N THR A 54 15.71 10.10 -8.75
CA THR A 54 16.14 10.69 -10.04
C THR A 54 17.58 11.14 -9.97
N GLU A 55 17.95 11.91 -8.95
CA GLU A 55 19.31 12.39 -8.73
C GLU A 55 20.30 11.23 -8.48
N ALA A 56 19.87 10.19 -7.74
CA ALA A 56 20.71 9.02 -7.52
C ALA A 56 20.98 8.25 -8.81
N LEU A 57 19.98 8.12 -9.69
CA LEU A 57 20.13 7.49 -10.99
C LEU A 57 21.09 8.28 -11.89
N VAL A 58 20.93 9.59 -11.96
CA VAL A 58 21.82 10.49 -12.73
C VAL A 58 23.25 10.41 -12.20
N SER A 59 23.44 10.59 -10.90
CA SER A 59 24.75 10.49 -10.24
C SER A 59 25.43 9.14 -10.49
N PHE A 60 24.66 8.04 -10.40
CA PHE A 60 25.22 6.72 -10.65
C PHE A 60 25.71 6.55 -12.10
N VAL A 61 24.89 6.93 -13.09
CA VAL A 61 25.21 6.79 -14.51
C VAL A 61 26.39 7.68 -14.91
N GLU A 62 26.46 8.92 -14.41
CA GLU A 62 27.59 9.84 -14.67
C GLU A 62 28.93 9.29 -14.14
N HIS A 63 28.92 8.69 -12.96
CA HIS A 63 30.14 8.15 -12.35
C HIS A 63 30.47 6.73 -12.83
N ASN A 64 29.52 6.02 -13.41
CA ASN A 64 29.68 4.64 -13.89
C ASN A 64 29.19 4.46 -15.33
N PRO A 65 29.76 5.20 -16.33
CA PRO A 65 29.24 5.20 -17.71
C PRO A 65 29.35 3.84 -18.42
N HIS A 66 30.12 2.92 -17.85
CA HIS A 66 30.36 1.58 -18.40
C HIS A 66 29.82 0.45 -17.51
N HIS A 67 28.86 0.79 -16.59
CA HIS A 67 28.25 -0.23 -15.74
C HIS A 67 27.60 -1.35 -16.57
N LYS A 68 27.64 -2.56 -16.04
CA LYS A 68 26.92 -3.69 -16.63
C LYS A 68 25.46 -3.67 -16.18
N GLY A 69 24.57 -4.23 -17.02
CA GLY A 69 23.15 -4.29 -16.70
C GLY A 69 22.37 -3.04 -17.09
N THR A 70 21.18 -2.91 -16.57
CA THR A 70 20.24 -1.83 -16.89
C THR A 70 19.76 -1.17 -15.59
N VAL A 71 19.77 0.14 -15.56
CA VAL A 71 19.15 0.95 -14.49
C VAL A 71 18.05 1.81 -15.09
N GLY A 72 16.94 1.95 -14.40
CA GLY A 72 15.80 2.73 -14.87
C GLY A 72 14.99 3.31 -13.72
N ILE A 73 14.13 4.26 -14.07
CA ILE A 73 13.13 4.84 -13.18
C ILE A 73 11.77 4.79 -13.86
N LEU A 74 10.75 4.42 -13.11
CA LEU A 74 9.35 4.44 -13.50
C LEU A 74 8.61 5.38 -12.56
N LEU A 75 8.17 6.51 -13.08
CA LEU A 75 7.30 7.45 -12.39
C LEU A 75 5.91 7.38 -13.01
N THR A 76 4.93 7.06 -12.20
CA THR A 76 3.54 6.93 -12.63
C THR A 76 2.63 7.94 -11.95
N SER A 77 1.38 7.94 -12.30
CA SER A 77 0.34 8.75 -11.68
C SER A 77 -0.86 7.86 -11.37
N ASN A 78 -1.74 8.30 -10.45
CA ASN A 78 -2.92 7.59 -10.00
C ASN A 78 -2.64 6.39 -9.07
N GLU A 79 -1.52 6.43 -8.32
CA GLU A 79 -1.25 5.49 -7.22
C GLU A 79 -2.25 5.69 -6.09
N GLU A 80 -2.47 6.96 -5.73
CA GLU A 80 -3.37 7.41 -4.67
C GLU A 80 -4.86 7.25 -5.02
N GLY A 81 -5.15 6.85 -6.25
CA GLY A 81 -6.49 6.64 -6.76
C GLY A 81 -6.83 5.17 -6.99
N ASP A 82 -7.38 4.88 -8.17
CA ASP A 82 -7.79 3.52 -8.57
C ASP A 82 -6.72 2.79 -9.42
N ALA A 83 -5.56 3.37 -9.54
CA ALA A 83 -4.38 2.90 -10.31
C ALA A 83 -4.63 2.69 -11.82
N LYS A 84 -5.79 3.08 -12.35
CA LYS A 84 -6.07 2.92 -13.80
C LYS A 84 -5.17 3.79 -14.65
N GLY A 85 -4.52 3.19 -15.63
CA GLY A 85 -3.57 3.89 -16.52
C GLY A 85 -2.21 4.19 -15.89
N GLY A 86 -2.02 3.86 -14.59
CA GLY A 86 -0.76 3.99 -13.86
C GLY A 86 0.12 2.74 -13.99
N THR A 87 0.77 2.37 -12.90
CA THR A 87 1.72 1.26 -12.84
C THR A 87 1.22 -0.07 -13.41
N PRO A 88 -0.05 -0.51 -13.22
CA PRO A 88 -0.54 -1.74 -13.85
C PRO A 88 -0.43 -1.73 -15.38
N PHE A 89 -0.70 -0.59 -16.02
CA PHE A 89 -0.59 -0.45 -17.46
C PHE A 89 0.86 -0.59 -17.95
N VAL A 90 1.80 0.02 -17.23
CA VAL A 90 3.24 -0.09 -17.56
C VAL A 90 3.76 -1.50 -17.31
N VAL A 91 3.34 -2.15 -16.22
CA VAL A 91 3.70 -3.55 -15.92
C VAL A 91 3.26 -4.49 -17.05
N GLU A 92 2.05 -4.34 -17.57
CA GLU A 92 1.57 -5.09 -18.73
C GLU A 92 2.40 -4.82 -20.00
N TYR A 93 2.83 -3.57 -20.21
CA TYR A 93 3.74 -3.21 -21.31
C TYR A 93 5.11 -3.87 -21.15
N LEU A 94 5.72 -3.78 -19.96
CA LEU A 94 7.00 -4.42 -19.65
C LEU A 94 6.94 -5.92 -19.88
N LYS A 95 5.88 -6.58 -19.44
CA LYS A 95 5.63 -8.00 -19.66
C LYS A 95 5.55 -8.36 -21.15
N LYS A 96 4.77 -7.58 -21.92
CA LYS A 96 4.65 -7.78 -23.38
C LYS A 96 5.98 -7.61 -24.11
N LYS A 97 6.86 -6.75 -23.62
CA LYS A 97 8.20 -6.50 -24.18
C LYS A 97 9.27 -7.42 -23.62
N ASN A 98 8.93 -8.30 -22.70
CA ASN A 98 9.89 -9.15 -21.97
C ASN A 98 10.99 -8.33 -21.26
N LEU A 99 10.62 -7.15 -20.77
CA LEU A 99 11.47 -6.23 -20.00
C LEU A 99 11.13 -6.39 -18.50
N ILE A 100 11.53 -7.51 -17.93
CA ILE A 100 11.23 -7.82 -16.53
C ILE A 100 12.39 -7.37 -15.65
N PRO A 101 12.19 -6.43 -14.71
CA PRO A 101 13.22 -6.05 -13.76
C PRO A 101 13.59 -7.22 -12.83
N ASP A 102 14.88 -7.39 -12.57
CA ASP A 102 15.36 -8.31 -11.53
C ASP A 102 15.09 -7.72 -10.14
N TYR A 103 15.28 -6.40 -10.02
CA TYR A 103 15.16 -5.63 -8.79
C TYR A 103 14.27 -4.40 -8.98
N CYS A 104 13.46 -4.10 -7.95
CA CYS A 104 12.69 -2.85 -7.88
C CYS A 104 12.80 -2.27 -6.48
N LEU A 105 13.20 -0.99 -6.40
CA LEU A 105 13.18 -0.21 -5.17
C LEU A 105 12.12 0.89 -5.30
N VAL A 106 11.11 0.83 -4.43
CA VAL A 106 10.02 1.80 -4.38
C VAL A 106 10.38 2.88 -3.35
N GLY A 107 10.26 4.14 -3.72
CA GLY A 107 10.59 5.29 -2.86
C GLY A 107 9.52 5.65 -1.83
N GLU A 108 8.56 4.79 -1.57
CA GLU A 108 7.49 5.00 -0.58
C GLU A 108 8.02 5.33 0.82
N PRO A 109 7.36 6.22 1.58
CA PRO A 109 7.75 6.53 2.95
C PRO A 109 7.63 5.29 3.82
N SER A 110 8.77 4.68 4.14
CA SER A 110 8.84 3.39 4.83
C SER A 110 9.27 3.51 6.28
N CYS A 111 10.07 4.51 6.60
CA CYS A 111 10.61 4.71 7.95
C CYS A 111 9.50 5.08 8.94
N SER A 112 9.61 4.59 10.18
CA SER A 112 8.54 4.68 11.17
C SER A 112 8.71 5.89 12.10
N ASN A 113 9.87 6.04 12.71
CA ASN A 113 10.15 7.10 13.70
C ASN A 113 11.35 7.96 13.30
N THR A 114 12.37 7.36 12.73
CA THR A 114 13.59 8.06 12.31
C THR A 114 14.05 7.52 10.98
N PHE A 115 14.67 8.37 10.17
CA PHE A 115 15.24 7.93 8.89
C PHE A 115 16.21 6.76 9.09
N GLY A 116 16.06 5.74 8.24
CA GLY A 116 16.87 4.53 8.24
C GLY A 116 16.41 3.42 9.19
N ASP A 117 15.31 3.59 9.91
CA ASP A 117 14.86 2.59 10.89
C ASP A 117 14.07 1.42 10.32
N THR A 118 13.49 1.55 9.12
CA THR A 118 12.59 0.53 8.58
C THR A 118 12.69 0.39 7.06
N ILE A 119 12.82 -0.84 6.58
CA ILE A 119 12.63 -1.22 5.17
C ILE A 119 11.34 -2.00 5.07
N LYS A 120 10.50 -1.70 4.07
CA LYS A 120 9.37 -2.58 3.70
C LYS A 120 9.89 -3.61 2.69
N ASN A 121 10.06 -4.83 3.15
CA ASN A 121 10.50 -5.94 2.29
C ASN A 121 9.33 -6.77 1.75
N GLY A 122 8.11 -6.29 1.94
CA GLY A 122 6.87 -6.88 1.44
C GLY A 122 5.66 -6.11 1.94
N ARG A 123 4.50 -6.41 1.37
CA ARG A 123 3.21 -5.83 1.76
C ARG A 123 2.16 -6.91 1.86
N ARG A 124 1.21 -6.72 2.77
CA ARG A 124 0.02 -7.57 2.86
C ARG A 124 -0.87 -7.34 1.65
N GLY A 125 -1.59 -8.38 1.25
CA GLY A 125 -2.68 -8.24 0.29
C GLY A 125 -3.85 -7.43 0.86
N SER A 126 -4.68 -6.93 -0.02
CA SER A 126 -5.90 -6.18 0.31
C SER A 126 -7.07 -6.68 -0.53
N LEU A 127 -8.12 -7.15 0.14
CA LEU A 127 -9.36 -7.60 -0.49
C LEU A 127 -10.52 -6.84 0.12
N THR A 128 -11.31 -6.17 -0.72
CA THR A 128 -12.56 -5.52 -0.31
C THR A 128 -13.75 -6.36 -0.74
N ALA A 129 -14.71 -6.56 0.15
CA ALA A 129 -16.01 -7.11 -0.21
C ALA A 129 -17.12 -6.08 0.01
N HIS A 130 -18.03 -6.04 -0.96
CA HIS A 130 -19.29 -5.32 -0.93
C HIS A 130 -20.39 -6.38 -0.76
N ILE A 131 -21.04 -6.39 0.40
CA ILE A 131 -22.04 -7.39 0.76
C ILE A 131 -23.38 -6.68 0.96
N THR A 132 -24.40 -7.10 0.23
CA THR A 132 -25.77 -6.69 0.48
C THR A 132 -26.50 -7.86 1.14
N VAL A 133 -26.92 -7.68 2.37
CA VAL A 133 -27.73 -8.65 3.09
C VAL A 133 -29.20 -8.29 2.83
N ASN A 134 -29.97 -9.23 2.27
CA ASN A 134 -31.36 -9.05 1.91
C ASN A 134 -32.28 -9.65 2.97
N GLY A 135 -33.34 -8.93 3.29
CA GLY A 135 -34.46 -9.32 4.14
C GLY A 135 -35.79 -8.87 3.52
N ILE A 136 -36.78 -8.62 4.35
CA ILE A 136 -38.11 -8.15 3.94
C ILE A 136 -38.50 -6.92 4.79
N GLN A 137 -38.66 -5.78 4.12
CA GLN A 137 -39.11 -4.56 4.80
C GLN A 137 -40.53 -4.68 5.34
N GLY A 138 -40.75 -4.13 6.54
CA GLY A 138 -42.08 -4.12 7.13
C GLY A 138 -42.19 -3.17 8.30
N HIS A 139 -43.40 -3.13 8.89
CA HIS A 139 -43.67 -2.33 10.10
C HIS A 139 -43.20 -3.08 11.34
N VAL A 140 -42.43 -2.42 12.21
CA VAL A 140 -41.82 -3.02 13.41
C VAL A 140 -42.85 -3.70 14.36
N ALA A 141 -44.11 -3.27 14.34
CA ALA A 141 -45.16 -3.88 15.14
C ALA A 141 -45.66 -5.22 14.60
N TYR A 142 -45.28 -5.64 13.41
CA TYR A 142 -45.67 -6.90 12.75
C TYR A 142 -44.46 -7.73 12.37
N PRO A 143 -43.70 -8.26 13.35
CA PRO A 143 -42.45 -8.98 13.08
C PRO A 143 -42.63 -10.22 12.19
N ASP A 144 -43.78 -10.88 12.24
CA ASP A 144 -44.08 -12.04 11.40
C ASP A 144 -44.27 -11.73 9.92
N ARG A 145 -44.29 -10.46 9.53
CA ARG A 145 -44.51 -9.98 8.15
C ARG A 145 -43.25 -9.32 7.55
N CYS A 146 -42.16 -9.36 8.28
CA CYS A 146 -40.90 -8.77 7.84
C CYS A 146 -39.72 -9.68 8.20
N ASP A 147 -38.60 -9.43 7.56
CA ASP A 147 -37.33 -10.10 7.87
C ASP A 147 -36.23 -9.02 7.96
N ASN A 148 -35.59 -8.92 9.13
CA ASN A 148 -34.75 -7.80 9.47
C ASN A 148 -33.32 -7.95 8.94
N ALA A 149 -33.01 -7.32 7.81
CA ALA A 149 -31.69 -7.33 7.23
C ALA A 149 -30.59 -6.76 8.16
N ALA A 150 -30.92 -5.85 9.07
CA ALA A 150 -29.96 -5.32 10.04
C ALA A 150 -29.54 -6.38 11.08
N HIS A 151 -30.47 -7.23 11.54
CA HIS A 151 -30.17 -8.33 12.45
C HIS A 151 -29.24 -9.35 11.77
N HIS A 152 -29.55 -9.74 10.55
CA HIS A 152 -28.72 -10.64 9.74
C HIS A 152 -27.32 -10.09 9.49
N ALA A 153 -27.22 -8.80 9.15
CA ALA A 153 -25.94 -8.12 8.96
C ALA A 153 -25.11 -8.10 10.25
N GLY A 154 -25.73 -7.86 11.39
CA GLY A 154 -25.06 -7.90 12.71
C GLY A 154 -24.48 -9.27 13.04
N VAL A 155 -25.24 -10.33 12.79
CA VAL A 155 -24.77 -11.72 12.98
C VAL A 155 -23.63 -12.05 12.02
N LEU A 156 -23.72 -11.69 10.74
CA LEU A 156 -22.68 -11.90 9.75
C LEU A 156 -21.37 -11.18 10.14
N ILE A 157 -21.46 -9.91 10.50
CA ILE A 157 -20.31 -9.10 10.95
C ILE A 157 -19.65 -9.75 12.17
N SER A 158 -20.44 -10.17 13.17
CA SER A 158 -19.91 -10.81 14.36
C SER A 158 -19.16 -12.10 14.04
N ARG A 159 -19.67 -12.94 13.15
CA ARG A 159 -19.02 -14.18 12.71
C ARG A 159 -17.73 -13.93 11.95
N LEU A 160 -17.71 -12.95 11.03
CA LEU A 160 -16.52 -12.60 10.26
C LEU A 160 -15.43 -11.96 11.14
N PHE A 161 -15.83 -11.12 12.09
CA PHE A 161 -14.90 -10.47 13.02
C PHE A 161 -14.29 -11.45 14.03
N SER A 162 -15.09 -12.38 14.54
CA SER A 162 -14.63 -13.39 15.52
C SER A 162 -13.77 -14.47 14.89
N LYS A 163 -13.76 -14.59 13.57
CA LYS A 163 -12.98 -15.61 12.87
C LYS A 163 -11.49 -15.29 12.93
N LYS A 164 -10.69 -16.23 13.41
CA LYS A 164 -9.25 -16.21 13.22
C LYS A 164 -8.93 -16.65 11.80
N TRP A 165 -8.42 -15.74 10.98
CA TRP A 165 -8.17 -15.98 9.57
C TRP A 165 -6.89 -16.80 9.33
N ASP A 166 -5.83 -16.53 10.12
CA ASP A 166 -4.55 -17.27 10.16
C ASP A 166 -3.75 -16.90 11.42
N GLU A 167 -2.56 -17.47 11.55
CA GLU A 167 -1.64 -17.22 12.67
C GLU A 167 -0.55 -16.20 12.35
N GLY A 168 -0.51 -15.70 11.13
CA GLY A 168 0.64 -14.98 10.62
C GLY A 168 1.79 -15.90 10.23
N SER A 169 2.95 -15.31 9.96
CA SER A 169 4.18 -16.04 9.62
C SER A 169 5.41 -15.30 10.17
N LYS A 170 6.60 -15.82 9.90
CA LYS A 170 7.85 -15.12 10.23
C LYS A 170 7.90 -13.70 9.64
N PHE A 171 7.26 -13.48 8.50
CA PHE A 171 7.35 -12.26 7.72
C PHE A 171 6.11 -11.38 7.80
N PHE A 172 4.96 -11.94 8.15
CA PHE A 172 3.68 -11.25 8.17
C PHE A 172 2.97 -11.40 9.50
N PRO A 173 2.33 -10.33 10.00
CA PRO A 173 1.37 -10.47 11.08
C PRO A 173 0.15 -11.29 10.63
N PRO A 174 -0.68 -11.76 11.57
CA PRO A 174 -1.96 -12.37 11.23
C PRO A 174 -2.82 -11.46 10.35
N SER A 175 -3.58 -12.08 9.44
CA SER A 175 -4.53 -11.37 8.60
C SER A 175 -5.63 -10.75 9.44
N SER A 176 -6.07 -9.56 9.05
CA SER A 176 -7.07 -8.78 9.76
C SER A 176 -8.30 -8.52 8.92
N PHE A 177 -9.46 -8.41 9.57
CA PHE A 177 -10.74 -8.07 8.99
C PHE A 177 -11.26 -6.78 9.62
N GLN A 178 -11.77 -5.85 8.80
CA GLN A 178 -12.40 -4.62 9.25
C GLN A 178 -13.64 -4.31 8.43
N VAL A 179 -14.70 -3.88 9.08
CA VAL A 179 -15.86 -3.25 8.43
C VAL A 179 -15.56 -1.77 8.25
N THR A 180 -15.66 -1.28 7.02
CA THR A 180 -15.34 0.12 6.70
C THR A 180 -16.59 0.97 6.49
N ASN A 181 -17.71 0.38 6.04
CA ASN A 181 -18.97 1.09 5.87
C ASN A 181 -20.17 0.18 6.12
N ILE A 182 -21.22 0.75 6.67
CA ILE A 182 -22.53 0.13 6.80
C ILE A 182 -23.58 1.15 6.36
N LYS A 183 -24.51 0.73 5.49
CA LYS A 183 -25.69 1.50 5.12
C LYS A 183 -26.92 0.63 5.31
N CYS A 184 -27.77 0.99 6.29
CA CYS A 184 -28.91 0.19 6.66
C CYS A 184 -30.04 1.08 7.18
N GLY A 185 -31.29 0.68 6.89
CA GLY A 185 -32.47 1.38 7.35
C GLY A 185 -32.87 2.59 6.50
N THR A 186 -34.07 3.10 6.76
CA THR A 186 -34.68 4.24 6.06
C THR A 186 -34.62 5.55 6.87
N GLY A 187 -34.17 5.48 8.12
CA GLY A 187 -34.24 6.60 9.09
C GLY A 187 -35.57 6.72 9.81
N ALA A 188 -36.59 5.91 9.48
CA ALA A 188 -37.88 5.88 10.14
C ALA A 188 -37.84 4.91 11.34
N GLU A 189 -38.40 5.35 12.48
CA GLU A 189 -38.37 4.61 13.75
C GLU A 189 -39.19 3.31 13.73
N ASN A 190 -40.17 3.22 12.84
CA ASN A 190 -41.15 2.13 12.81
C ASN A 190 -41.01 1.22 11.59
N VAL A 191 -39.89 1.30 10.83
CA VAL A 191 -39.64 0.51 9.62
C VAL A 191 -38.48 -0.45 9.87
N VAL A 192 -38.74 -1.76 9.71
CA VAL A 192 -37.73 -2.81 9.64
C VAL A 192 -37.03 -2.73 8.29
N PRO A 193 -35.69 -2.64 8.21
CA PRO A 193 -34.99 -2.57 6.93
C PRO A 193 -35.02 -3.88 6.16
N GLY A 194 -35.36 -3.80 4.87
CA GLY A 194 -35.36 -4.95 3.95
C GLY A 194 -33.99 -5.22 3.30
N SER A 195 -33.02 -4.33 3.49
CA SER A 195 -31.65 -4.56 3.02
C SER A 195 -30.63 -3.84 3.90
N CYS A 196 -29.42 -4.40 4.00
CA CYS A 196 -28.30 -3.81 4.71
C CYS A 196 -27.01 -4.02 3.90
N TYR A 197 -26.40 -2.90 3.50
CA TYR A 197 -25.12 -2.92 2.79
C TYR A 197 -23.96 -2.84 3.77
N ILE A 198 -22.95 -3.71 3.57
CA ILE A 198 -21.71 -3.76 4.32
C ILE A 198 -20.55 -3.66 3.35
N MET A 199 -19.59 -2.76 3.60
CA MET A 199 -18.29 -2.79 2.96
C MET A 199 -17.26 -3.18 3.99
N CYS A 200 -16.45 -4.20 3.68
CA CYS A 200 -15.41 -4.69 4.56
C CYS A 200 -14.12 -5.00 3.80
N ASN A 201 -13.00 -5.00 4.51
CA ASN A 201 -11.68 -5.21 3.95
C ASN A 201 -10.88 -6.22 4.78
N TRP A 202 -10.18 -7.11 4.07
CA TRP A 202 -9.13 -7.97 4.63
C TRP A 202 -7.77 -7.45 4.25
N ARG A 203 -6.88 -7.31 5.25
CA ARG A 203 -5.44 -7.21 5.03
C ARG A 203 -4.85 -8.58 5.31
N PHE A 204 -4.43 -9.29 4.25
CA PHE A 204 -4.08 -10.70 4.33
C PHE A 204 -2.62 -10.97 3.95
N ASN A 205 -2.08 -12.06 4.45
CA ASN A 205 -0.72 -12.52 4.23
C ASN A 205 -0.66 -13.65 3.18
N ASP A 206 0.52 -14.21 2.97
CA ASP A 206 0.80 -15.26 1.98
C ASP A 206 0.17 -16.64 2.28
N ALA A 207 -0.45 -16.83 3.46
CA ALA A 207 -1.22 -18.03 3.77
C ALA A 207 -2.61 -18.01 3.13
N LEU A 208 -3.14 -16.81 2.82
CA LEU A 208 -4.46 -16.61 2.25
C LEU A 208 -4.37 -16.14 0.78
N SER A 209 -5.51 -16.17 0.12
CA SER A 209 -5.75 -15.60 -1.21
C SER A 209 -7.19 -15.09 -1.28
N LYS A 210 -7.50 -14.30 -2.33
CA LYS A 210 -8.88 -13.90 -2.60
C LYS A 210 -9.84 -15.09 -2.57
N ASP A 211 -9.48 -16.21 -3.23
CA ASP A 211 -10.35 -17.38 -3.35
C ASP A 211 -10.56 -18.08 -2.00
N LYS A 212 -9.51 -18.22 -1.19
CA LYS A 212 -9.64 -18.80 0.16
C LYS A 212 -10.54 -17.94 1.05
N ILE A 213 -10.39 -16.60 0.99
CA ILE A 213 -11.22 -15.69 1.78
C ILE A 213 -12.67 -15.75 1.30
N SER A 214 -12.93 -15.70 -0.01
CA SER A 214 -14.28 -15.72 -0.57
C SER A 214 -15.02 -17.03 -0.24
N ILE A 215 -14.34 -18.18 -0.37
CA ILE A 215 -14.89 -19.50 -0.02
C ILE A 215 -15.33 -19.54 1.45
N GLU A 216 -14.50 -19.01 2.37
CA GLU A 216 -14.83 -19.01 3.80
C GLU A 216 -15.97 -18.04 4.13
N VAL A 217 -16.03 -16.87 3.49
CA VAL A 217 -17.14 -15.91 3.64
C VAL A 217 -18.45 -16.54 3.17
N GLU A 218 -18.44 -17.10 1.96
CA GLU A 218 -19.63 -17.75 1.39
C GLU A 218 -20.09 -18.97 2.20
N LYS A 219 -19.14 -19.71 2.80
CA LYS A 219 -19.44 -20.81 3.73
C LYS A 219 -20.17 -20.28 4.97
N ILE A 220 -19.67 -19.19 5.58
CA ILE A 220 -20.31 -18.57 6.75
C ILE A 220 -21.73 -18.10 6.40
N ILE A 221 -21.92 -17.48 5.24
CA ILE A 221 -23.24 -17.02 4.77
C ILE A 221 -24.20 -18.20 4.61
N ARG A 222 -23.76 -19.31 4.02
CA ARG A 222 -24.57 -20.53 3.91
C ARG A 222 -24.91 -21.15 5.26
N GLU A 223 -23.94 -21.22 6.20
CA GLU A 223 -24.17 -21.73 7.56
C GLU A 223 -25.20 -20.90 8.33
N LEU A 224 -25.27 -19.60 8.05
CA LEU A 224 -26.22 -18.66 8.65
C LEU A 224 -27.54 -18.57 7.87
N GLU A 225 -27.67 -19.29 6.77
CA GLU A 225 -28.84 -19.30 5.87
C GLU A 225 -29.24 -17.90 5.39
N LEU A 226 -28.25 -17.01 5.18
CA LEU A 226 -28.49 -15.62 4.79
C LEU A 226 -28.63 -15.47 3.27
N ASN A 227 -29.54 -14.59 2.87
CA ASN A 227 -29.68 -14.15 1.49
C ASN A 227 -28.76 -12.93 1.24
N CYS A 228 -27.62 -13.15 0.57
CA CYS A 228 -26.61 -12.11 0.34
C CYS A 228 -26.18 -12.05 -1.11
N GLU A 229 -25.97 -10.82 -1.59
CA GLU A 229 -25.24 -10.55 -2.83
C GLU A 229 -23.85 -10.04 -2.49
N ILE A 230 -22.80 -10.58 -3.14
CA ILE A 230 -21.42 -10.24 -2.80
C ILE A 230 -20.64 -9.89 -4.07
N ARG A 231 -19.88 -8.81 -4.01
CA ARG A 231 -18.87 -8.43 -4.99
C ARG A 231 -17.52 -8.24 -4.31
N TYR A 232 -16.51 -8.95 -4.78
CA TYR A 232 -15.12 -8.84 -4.29
C TYR A 232 -14.28 -7.98 -5.21
N VAL A 233 -13.45 -7.13 -4.62
CA VAL A 233 -12.44 -6.31 -5.30
C VAL A 233 -11.08 -6.63 -4.69
N LEU A 234 -10.23 -7.30 -5.45
CA LEU A 234 -8.84 -7.53 -5.06
C LEU A 234 -8.05 -6.26 -5.36
N ASN A 235 -7.61 -5.57 -4.32
CA ASN A 235 -6.81 -4.36 -4.42
C ASN A 235 -5.31 -4.67 -4.59
N GLY A 236 -4.85 -5.84 -4.12
CA GLY A 236 -3.50 -6.33 -4.31
C GLY A 236 -3.26 -7.67 -3.65
N GLU A 237 -2.41 -8.48 -4.26
CA GLU A 237 -1.88 -9.71 -3.67
C GLU A 237 -0.75 -9.39 -2.68
N PRO A 238 -0.49 -10.21 -1.67
CA PRO A 238 0.67 -10.04 -0.83
C PRO A 238 1.95 -10.37 -1.59
N PHE A 239 3.03 -9.66 -1.28
CA PHE A 239 4.36 -9.98 -1.79
C PHE A 239 5.41 -9.88 -0.69
N ILE A 240 6.54 -10.58 -0.87
CA ILE A 240 7.65 -10.60 0.08
C ILE A 240 8.98 -10.86 -0.60
N THR A 241 9.97 -10.02 -0.35
CA THR A 241 11.38 -10.24 -0.66
C THR A 241 12.07 -10.73 0.63
N LYS A 242 12.39 -12.02 0.67
CA LYS A 242 12.90 -12.69 1.89
C LYS A 242 14.39 -12.49 2.14
N GLY A 243 15.12 -11.96 1.15
CA GLY A 243 16.57 -11.72 1.17
C GLY A 243 17.11 -11.63 -0.26
N GLY A 244 18.43 -11.53 -0.38
CA GLY A 244 19.16 -11.45 -1.64
C GLY A 244 19.78 -10.08 -1.89
N GLU A 245 20.53 -9.96 -2.98
CA GLU A 245 21.45 -8.87 -3.26
C GLU A 245 20.85 -7.47 -3.07
N LEU A 246 19.61 -7.23 -3.56
CA LEU A 246 18.94 -5.94 -3.40
C LEU A 246 18.76 -5.58 -1.92
N LEU A 247 18.23 -6.51 -1.12
CA LEU A 247 17.96 -6.26 0.29
C LEU A 247 19.26 -6.10 1.08
N ASP A 248 20.25 -6.96 0.82
CA ASP A 248 21.55 -6.96 1.49
C ASP A 248 22.31 -5.65 1.19
N SER A 249 22.30 -5.20 -0.08
CA SER A 249 22.93 -3.94 -0.50
C SER A 249 22.23 -2.72 0.10
N LEU A 250 20.91 -2.73 0.18
CA LEU A 250 20.14 -1.64 0.79
C LEU A 250 20.38 -1.57 2.31
N GLU A 251 20.34 -2.71 3.03
CA GLU A 251 20.63 -2.76 4.47
C GLU A 251 22.04 -2.24 4.77
N LYS A 252 23.03 -2.65 3.99
CA LYS A 252 24.42 -2.19 4.09
C LYS A 252 24.52 -0.68 3.86
N SER A 253 23.90 -0.16 2.80
CA SER A 253 23.92 1.27 2.46
C SER A 253 23.28 2.12 3.57
N ILE A 254 22.17 1.67 4.15
CA ILE A 254 21.53 2.34 5.29
C ILE A 254 22.46 2.39 6.49
N VAL A 255 23.14 1.29 6.82
CA VAL A 255 24.10 1.26 7.94
C VAL A 255 25.26 2.21 7.68
N GLU A 256 25.80 2.27 6.47
CA GLU A 256 26.90 3.16 6.12
C GLU A 256 26.52 4.64 6.24
N VAL A 257 25.29 5.02 5.86
CA VAL A 257 24.84 6.43 5.86
C VAL A 257 24.33 6.85 7.24
N THR A 258 23.62 5.95 7.95
CA THR A 258 22.90 6.33 9.17
C THR A 258 23.49 5.77 10.45
N GLY A 259 24.38 4.79 10.35
CA GLY A 259 24.86 4.00 11.49
C GLY A 259 23.79 3.06 12.11
N LYS A 260 22.61 2.95 11.49
CA LYS A 260 21.46 2.20 12.02
C LYS A 260 21.21 0.93 11.22
N LYS A 261 20.79 -0.13 11.91
CA LYS A 261 20.27 -1.33 11.28
C LYS A 261 18.75 -1.18 11.13
N ALA A 262 18.26 -1.20 9.90
CA ALA A 262 16.84 -1.14 9.62
C ALA A 262 16.10 -2.42 10.05
N LEU A 263 14.84 -2.26 10.47
CA LEU A 263 13.93 -3.37 10.72
C LEU A 263 13.19 -3.71 9.42
N LEU A 264 13.08 -5.00 9.11
CA LEU A 264 12.26 -5.47 8.01
C LEU A 264 10.80 -5.54 8.45
N SER A 265 9.91 -5.01 7.62
CA SER A 265 8.49 -4.91 7.96
C SER A 265 7.59 -5.10 6.74
N THR A 266 6.45 -5.77 6.95
CA THR A 266 5.38 -5.90 5.96
C THR A 266 4.10 -5.16 6.38
N ALA A 267 4.20 -4.35 7.44
CA ALA A 267 3.08 -3.56 7.97
C ALA A 267 2.76 -2.34 7.09
N GLY A 268 1.55 -1.80 7.28
CA GLY A 268 1.06 -0.62 6.58
C GLY A 268 0.12 -0.91 5.43
N GLY A 269 -0.08 0.09 4.59
CA GLY A 269 -0.89 0.03 3.38
C GLY A 269 -0.30 -0.87 2.30
N THR A 270 -0.80 -0.78 1.09
CA THR A 270 -0.17 -1.38 -0.09
C THR A 270 0.47 -0.27 -0.93
N SER A 271 1.29 -0.61 -1.89
CA SER A 271 1.97 0.30 -2.81
C SER A 271 1.95 -0.25 -4.23
N ASP A 272 2.35 0.55 -5.18
CA ASP A 272 2.49 0.11 -6.58
C ASP A 272 3.56 -0.97 -6.78
N GLY A 273 4.44 -1.17 -5.80
CA GLY A 273 5.37 -2.30 -5.77
C GLY A 273 4.70 -3.66 -5.94
N ARG A 274 3.42 -3.80 -5.51
CA ARG A 274 2.62 -5.03 -5.69
C ARG A 274 2.48 -5.45 -7.16
N PHE A 275 2.37 -4.50 -8.06
CA PHE A 275 2.22 -4.78 -9.48
C PHE A 275 3.53 -5.28 -10.11
N VAL A 276 4.65 -4.65 -9.76
CA VAL A 276 5.98 -5.08 -10.23
C VAL A 276 6.37 -6.43 -9.64
N ALA A 277 6.04 -6.68 -8.36
CA ALA A 277 6.25 -7.96 -7.71
C ALA A 277 5.54 -9.13 -8.42
N SER A 278 4.39 -8.87 -9.07
CA SER A 278 3.67 -9.88 -9.86
C SER A 278 4.44 -10.42 -11.07
N LEU A 279 5.48 -9.71 -11.51
CA LEU A 279 6.40 -10.13 -12.57
C LEU A 279 7.47 -11.11 -12.09
N GLY A 280 7.55 -11.38 -10.79
CA GLY A 280 8.63 -12.16 -10.15
C GLY A 280 9.82 -11.31 -9.70
N THR A 281 9.77 -10.01 -9.90
CA THR A 281 10.76 -9.02 -9.48
C THR A 281 10.93 -9.02 -7.96
N LYS A 282 12.17 -8.87 -7.48
CA LYS A 282 12.46 -8.63 -6.06
C LYS A 282 12.18 -7.17 -5.74
N VAL A 283 11.17 -6.92 -4.92
CA VAL A 283 10.71 -5.58 -4.57
C VAL A 283 11.00 -5.29 -3.11
N VAL A 284 11.59 -4.13 -2.84
CA VAL A 284 11.71 -3.55 -1.50
C VAL A 284 11.28 -2.08 -1.56
N GLU A 285 10.89 -1.52 -0.42
CA GLU A 285 10.51 -0.12 -0.33
C GLU A 285 11.34 0.56 0.75
N PHE A 286 11.88 1.71 0.41
CA PHE A 286 12.65 2.53 1.34
C PHE A 286 12.54 4.00 0.96
N GLY A 287 12.15 4.83 1.93
CA GLY A 287 11.96 6.26 1.77
C GLY A 287 11.93 6.98 3.12
N PRO A 288 11.42 8.22 3.17
CA PRO A 288 11.39 9.05 4.37
C PRO A 288 10.56 8.45 5.51
N VAL A 289 10.49 9.16 6.62
CA VAL A 289 9.59 8.86 7.74
C VAL A 289 8.14 9.09 7.29
N SER A 290 7.23 8.19 7.67
CA SER A 290 5.83 8.15 7.18
C SER A 290 4.81 8.78 8.14
N ASN A 291 5.24 9.61 9.09
CA ASN A 291 4.39 10.10 10.17
C ASN A 291 3.38 11.18 9.77
N LEU A 292 3.61 11.88 8.65
CA LEU A 292 2.78 12.99 8.17
C LEU A 292 2.08 12.71 6.83
N ILE A 293 2.24 11.53 6.27
CA ILE A 293 1.55 11.15 5.02
C ILE A 293 0.04 11.35 5.16
N HIS A 294 -0.62 11.90 4.14
CA HIS A 294 -2.05 12.19 4.05
C HIS A 294 -2.59 13.18 5.11
N LYS A 295 -1.72 13.76 5.94
CA LYS A 295 -2.12 14.72 6.97
C LYS A 295 -2.00 16.15 6.47
N VAL A 296 -2.69 17.06 7.15
CA VAL A 296 -2.44 18.50 7.07
C VAL A 296 -1.03 18.79 7.59
N ASN A 297 -0.35 19.77 7.00
CA ASN A 297 1.04 20.13 7.31
C ASN A 297 2.05 19.02 7.01
N GLU A 298 1.81 18.21 5.97
CA GLU A 298 2.80 17.27 5.46
C GLU A 298 4.11 18.01 5.17
N SER A 299 5.22 17.38 5.58
CA SER A 299 6.55 17.97 5.44
C SER A 299 7.63 16.90 5.52
N VAL A 300 8.81 17.20 5.01
CA VAL A 300 9.98 16.32 5.04
C VAL A 300 11.24 17.11 5.37
N GLU A 301 12.15 16.55 6.16
CA GLU A 301 13.46 17.13 6.42
C GLU A 301 14.37 16.97 5.20
N LEU A 302 14.98 18.05 4.70
CA LEU A 302 15.89 18.00 3.57
C LEU A 302 17.09 17.09 3.83
N ASP A 303 17.66 17.13 5.04
CA ASP A 303 18.75 16.24 5.46
C ASP A 303 18.38 14.73 5.28
N SER A 304 17.11 14.39 5.48
CA SER A 304 16.63 13.02 5.23
C SER A 304 16.58 12.68 3.75
N LEU A 305 16.28 13.64 2.87
CA LEU A 305 16.31 13.44 1.41
C LEU A 305 17.74 13.35 0.86
N ASP A 306 18.67 14.15 1.39
CA ASP A 306 20.09 14.04 1.06
C ASP A 306 20.66 12.68 1.44
N LYS A 307 20.34 12.20 2.66
CA LYS A 307 20.70 10.85 3.10
C LYS A 307 20.04 9.75 2.26
N LEU A 308 18.79 9.96 1.84
CA LEU A 308 18.07 9.03 0.99
C LEU A 308 18.76 8.89 -0.37
N HIS A 309 19.13 10.02 -0.99
CA HIS A 309 19.94 10.04 -2.20
C HIS A 309 21.24 9.26 -2.02
N GLU A 310 21.98 9.49 -0.93
CA GLU A 310 23.24 8.79 -0.65
C GLU A 310 23.03 7.27 -0.51
N VAL A 311 21.98 6.83 0.20
CA VAL A 311 21.62 5.42 0.34
C VAL A 311 21.33 4.81 -1.04
N TYR A 312 20.58 5.49 -1.89
CA TYR A 312 20.26 5.00 -3.22
C TYR A 312 21.49 4.86 -4.13
N VAL A 313 22.37 5.87 -4.14
CA VAL A 313 23.64 5.82 -4.90
C VAL A 313 24.52 4.67 -4.43
N LYS A 314 24.66 4.49 -3.10
CA LYS A 314 25.45 3.38 -2.55
C LYS A 314 24.86 2.02 -2.89
N THR A 315 23.53 1.89 -2.85
CA THR A 315 22.83 0.66 -3.23
C THR A 315 23.07 0.30 -4.70
N LEU A 316 22.95 1.28 -5.61
CA LEU A 316 23.28 1.09 -7.02
C LEU A 316 24.75 0.70 -7.22
N ASN A 317 25.68 1.40 -6.58
CA ASN A 317 27.11 1.09 -6.68
C ASN A 317 27.46 -0.32 -6.16
N ASP A 318 26.74 -0.83 -5.16
CA ASP A 318 26.96 -2.17 -4.63
C ASP A 318 26.38 -3.26 -5.56
N LEU A 319 25.22 -3.02 -6.15
CA LEU A 319 24.54 -3.95 -7.08
C LEU A 319 25.20 -4.05 -8.46
N PHE A 320 25.87 -3.01 -8.92
CA PHE A 320 26.46 -2.92 -10.27
C PHE A 320 28.00 -2.91 -10.30
N ARG A 321 28.61 -3.44 -9.25
CA ARG A 321 30.08 -3.65 -9.19
C ARG A 321 30.60 -4.68 -10.16
#